data_023f8b092df399f84733c6ad28ca3d0e
#
_entry.id   023f8b092df399f84733c6ad28ca3d0e
#
_cell.length_a   1.000
_cell.length_b   1.000
_cell.length_c   1.000
_cell.angle_alpha   90.00
_cell.angle_beta   90.00
_cell.angle_gamma   90.00
#
_symmetry.space_group_name_H-M   'P 1'
#
loop_
_entity.id
_entity.type
_entity.pdbx_description
1 polymer ?
#
loop_
_entity_poly.entity_id
_entity_poly.type
_entity_poly.pdbx_seq_one_letter_code
_entity_poly.pdbx_strand_id
1 'polypeptide(L)' 'MLADATNAPVTLAQNVRTRTEVDRVLEEAVTAGARIVKPAADAFWGGYVGYFADPDGFVWEVAWNPHFPLDAQGRIQLPE' A
#
# COMPACT_ATOMS: atom_id res chain seq x y z
N MET A 1 2.27 18.06 7.43
CA MET A 1 2.34 18.01 7.13
C MET A 1 2.60 17.99 6.74
N LEU A 2 2.36 17.57 6.65
CA LEU A 2 2.60 17.39 6.30
C LEU A 2 2.86 17.89 5.62
N ALA A 3 2.79 18.07 5.42
CA ALA A 3 2.99 18.48 4.88
C ALA A 3 3.38 19.14 4.34
N ASP A 4 3.85 19.24 4.32
CA ASP A 4 4.26 19.98 3.98
C ASP A 4 3.85 20.45 3.19
N ALA A 5 3.56 20.56 2.99
CA ALA A 5 3.22 20.81 2.42
C ALA A 5 3.23 21.01 1.72
N THR A 6 3.52 21.57 2.10
CA THR A 6 3.41 21.49 1.17
C THR A 6 3.29 20.45 0.78
N ASN A 7 3.06 20.28 1.12
CA ASN A 7 3.26 19.27 0.88
C ASN A 7 2.75 18.19 0.56
N ALA A 8 3.34 17.53 0.55
CA ALA A 8 2.87 16.29 -0.07
C ALA A 8 1.81 15.67 0.79
N PRO A 9 0.77 15.10 0.20
CA PRO A 9 -0.23 14.41 0.98
C PRO A 9 0.39 13.25 1.74
N VAL A 10 -0.15 12.96 2.89
CA VAL A 10 0.28 11.81 3.68
C VAL A 10 0.02 10.54 2.88
N THR A 11 1.01 9.67 2.82
CA THR A 11 0.84 8.36 2.22
C THR A 11 0.23 7.43 3.24
N LEU A 12 -0.93 6.86 2.90
CA LEU A 12 -1.58 5.88 3.74
C LEU A 12 -1.07 4.50 3.36
N ALA A 13 -0.99 3.59 4.32
CA ALA A 13 -0.45 2.26 4.05
C ALA A 13 -1.49 1.20 4.33
N GLN A 14 -1.56 0.23 3.44
CA GLN A 14 -2.38 -0.96 3.62
C GLN A 14 -1.47 -2.17 3.47
N ASN A 15 -1.36 -2.96 4.53
CA ASN A 15 -0.54 -4.16 4.50
C ASN A 15 -1.44 -5.37 4.27
N VAL A 16 -1.02 -6.24 3.35
CA VAL A 16 -1.79 -7.41 2.98
C VAL A 16 -0.97 -8.67 3.24
N ARG A 17 -1.61 -9.82 3.14
CA ARG A 17 -1.03 -11.09 3.54
C ARG A 17 -0.31 -11.85 2.44
N THR A 18 -0.56 -11.50 1.17
CA THR A 18 0.04 -12.20 0.04
C THR A 18 0.31 -11.24 -1.10
N ARG A 19 1.21 -11.65 -2.00
CA ARG A 19 1.48 -10.89 -3.23
C ARG A 19 0.22 -10.73 -4.06
N THR A 20 -0.56 -11.79 -4.16
CA THR A 20 -1.80 -11.75 -4.94
C THR A 20 -2.77 -10.71 -4.42
N GLU A 21 -2.81 -10.52 -3.09
CA GLU A 21 -3.68 -9.51 -2.51
C GLU A 21 -3.25 -8.08 -2.88
N VAL A 22 -1.95 -7.84 -3.06
CA VAL A 22 -1.51 -6.53 -3.53
C VAL A 22 -2.15 -6.24 -4.89
N ASP A 23 -2.03 -7.19 -5.82
CA ASP A 23 -2.60 -7.00 -7.15
C ASP A 23 -4.11 -6.80 -7.09
N ARG A 24 -4.78 -7.60 -6.25
CA ARG A 24 -6.24 -7.51 -6.15
C ARG A 24 -6.69 -6.17 -5.60
N VAL A 25 -6.02 -5.67 -4.56
CA VAL A 25 -6.38 -4.38 -3.99
C VAL A 25 -6.21 -3.27 -5.00
N LEU A 26 -5.11 -3.31 -5.78
CA LEU A 26 -4.89 -2.30 -6.81
C LEU A 26 -5.97 -2.35 -7.88
N GLU A 27 -6.36 -3.55 -8.30
CA GLU A 27 -7.44 -3.69 -9.29
C GLU A 27 -8.77 -3.18 -8.76
N GLU A 28 -9.08 -3.50 -7.52
CA GLU A 28 -10.32 -3.02 -6.89
C GLU A 28 -10.31 -1.50 -6.77
N ALA A 29 -9.16 -0.93 -6.45
CA ALA A 29 -9.03 0.52 -6.35
C ALA A 29 -9.32 1.18 -7.69
N VAL A 30 -8.76 0.65 -8.78
CA VAL A 30 -9.00 1.18 -10.12
C VAL A 30 -10.49 1.09 -10.47
N THR A 31 -11.11 -0.04 -10.16
CA THR A 31 -12.55 -0.22 -10.40
C THR A 31 -13.36 0.83 -9.64
N ALA A 32 -12.90 1.24 -8.48
CA ALA A 32 -13.57 2.26 -7.65
C ALA A 32 -13.19 3.68 -8.02
N GLY A 33 -12.41 3.88 -9.08
CA GLY A 33 -12.08 5.21 -9.58
C GLY A 33 -10.69 5.72 -9.24
N ALA A 34 -9.85 4.89 -8.63
CA ALA A 34 -8.50 5.30 -8.28
C ALA A 34 -7.57 5.25 -9.50
N ARG A 35 -6.44 5.93 -9.38
CA ARG A 35 -5.41 5.97 -10.41
C ARG A 35 -4.16 5.26 -9.89
N ILE A 36 -3.57 4.39 -10.70
CA ILE A 36 -2.32 3.75 -10.32
C ILE A 36 -1.20 4.77 -10.42
N VAL A 37 -0.53 5.01 -9.31
CA VAL A 37 0.63 5.90 -9.26
C VAL A 37 1.88 5.10 -9.61
N LYS A 38 1.96 3.87 -9.09
CA LYS A 38 3.10 3.01 -9.32
C LYS A 38 2.62 1.57 -9.33
N PRO A 39 2.80 0.83 -10.43
CA PRO A 39 2.36 -0.56 -10.48
C PRO A 39 3.08 -1.40 -9.42
N ALA A 40 2.45 -2.49 -9.03
CA ALA A 40 3.06 -3.40 -8.07
C ALA A 40 4.34 -3.98 -8.63
N ALA A 41 5.37 -4.02 -7.81
CA ALA A 41 6.68 -4.54 -8.20
C ALA A 41 7.42 -5.05 -6.97
N ASP A 42 8.40 -5.92 -7.22
CA ASP A 42 9.23 -6.42 -6.13
C ASP A 42 10.08 -5.30 -5.57
N ALA A 43 10.15 -5.24 -4.25
CA ALA A 43 11.00 -4.28 -3.55
C ALA A 43 12.32 -4.95 -3.20
N PHE A 44 13.38 -4.14 -3.09
CA PHE A 44 14.72 -4.68 -2.82
C PHE A 44 14.80 -5.43 -1.48
N TRP A 45 13.90 -5.11 -0.55
CA TRP A 45 13.88 -5.75 0.77
C TRP A 45 13.03 -7.04 0.79
N GLY A 46 12.60 -7.50 -0.36
CA GLY A 46 11.93 -8.79 -0.49
C GLY A 46 10.41 -8.73 -0.51
N GLY A 47 9.84 -7.55 -0.40
CA GLY A 47 8.38 -7.39 -0.46
C GLY A 47 7.86 -7.12 -1.85
N TYR A 48 6.56 -6.83 -1.92
CA TYR A 48 5.87 -6.57 -3.18
C TYR A 48 4.91 -5.41 -2.91
N VAL A 49 5.09 -4.30 -3.63
CA VAL A 49 4.48 -3.02 -3.26
C VAL A 49 3.96 -2.29 -4.49
N GLY A 50 2.78 -1.70 -4.37
CA GLY A 50 2.24 -0.81 -5.39
C GLY A 50 1.59 0.40 -4.73
N TYR A 51 1.31 1.42 -5.54
CA TYR A 51 0.75 2.68 -5.03
C TYR A 51 -0.40 3.11 -5.91
N PHE A 52 -1.48 3.63 -5.28
CA PHE A 52 -2.57 4.25 -6.04
C PHE A 52 -2.98 5.54 -5.36
N ALA A 53 -3.59 6.45 -6.14
CA ALA A 53 -4.18 7.66 -5.61
C ALA A 53 -5.69 7.53 -5.69
N ASP A 54 -6.38 7.77 -4.58
CA ASP A 54 -7.84 7.69 -4.58
C ASP A 54 -8.44 8.95 -5.20
N PRO A 55 -9.76 8.98 -5.45
CA PRO A 55 -10.39 10.14 -6.08
C PRO A 55 -10.22 11.44 -5.29
N ASP A 56 -9.97 11.34 -4.00
CA ASP A 56 -9.74 12.52 -3.16
C ASP A 56 -8.29 12.97 -3.17
N GLY A 57 -7.41 12.25 -3.87
CA GLY A 57 -6.01 12.64 -4.01
C GLY A 57 -5.07 12.03 -2.98
N PHE A 58 -5.57 11.20 -2.09
CA PHE A 58 -4.70 10.52 -1.12
C PHE A 58 -3.95 9.38 -1.80
N VAL A 59 -2.66 9.27 -1.50
CA VAL A 59 -1.83 8.19 -2.04
C VAL A 59 -1.80 7.04 -1.04
N TRP A 60 -2.05 5.83 -1.56
CA TRP A 60 -2.07 4.61 -0.77
C TRP A 60 -0.94 3.71 -1.20
N GLU A 61 -0.18 3.23 -0.23
CA GLU A 61 0.81 2.18 -0.45
C GLU A 61 0.17 0.86 -0.08
N VAL A 62 0.19 -0.09 -1.02
CA VAL A 62 -0.33 -1.44 -0.77
C VAL A 62 0.87 -2.37 -0.79
N ALA A 63 1.15 -3.03 0.33
CA ALA A 63 2.40 -3.77 0.49
C ALA A 63 2.19 -5.14 1.11
N TRP A 64 2.93 -6.11 0.59
CA TRP A 64 3.12 -7.40 1.23
C TRP A 64 4.59 -7.50 1.64
N ASN A 65 4.83 -7.85 2.90
CA ASN A 65 6.17 -8.02 3.42
C ASN A 65 6.26 -9.39 4.08
N PRO A 66 7.05 -10.32 3.51
CA PRO A 66 7.12 -11.68 4.05
C PRO A 66 7.78 -11.74 5.43
N HIS A 67 8.46 -10.67 5.83
CA HIS A 67 9.17 -10.64 7.12
C HIS A 67 8.34 -10.06 8.25
N PHE A 68 7.15 -9.52 7.95
CA PHE A 68 6.30 -8.89 8.96
C PHE A 68 4.92 -9.55 8.94
N PRO A 69 4.74 -10.64 9.71
CA PRO A 69 3.44 -11.30 9.73
C PRO A 69 2.37 -10.36 10.27
N LEU A 70 1.17 -10.51 9.75
CA LEU A 70 0.03 -9.71 10.17
C LEU A 70 -0.77 -10.46 11.22
N ASP A 71 -1.37 -9.71 12.15
CA ASP A 71 -2.28 -10.31 13.12
C ASP A 71 -3.66 -10.53 12.50
N ALA A 72 -4.61 -10.98 13.29
CA ALA A 72 -5.96 -11.31 12.80
C ALA A 72 -6.69 -10.08 12.25
N GLN A 73 -6.30 -8.88 12.65
CA GLN A 73 -6.89 -7.64 12.17
C GLN A 73 -6.11 -7.03 11.00
N GLY A 74 -5.06 -7.69 10.53
CA GLY A 74 -4.26 -7.21 9.41
C GLY A 74 -3.16 -6.23 9.79
N ARG A 75 -2.83 -6.10 11.05
CA ARG A 75 -1.77 -5.22 11.51
C ARG A 75 -0.44 -5.96 11.52
N ILE A 76 0.64 -5.23 11.24
CA ILE A 76 1.98 -5.81 11.28
C ILE A 76 2.33 -6.13 12.73
N GLN A 77 2.83 -7.37 12.95
CA GLN A 77 3.34 -7.78 14.23
C GLN A 77 4.86 -7.70 14.18
N LEU A 78 5.41 -6.71 14.85
CA LEU A 78 6.85 -6.52 14.87
C LEU A 78 7.50 -7.53 15.83
N PRO A 79 8.69 -8.02 15.50
CA PRO A 79 9.41 -8.90 16.43
C PRO A 79 9.77 -8.14 17.70
N GLU A 80 9.73 -8.86 18.78
CA GLU A 80 10.06 -8.29 20.08
C GLU A 80 11.55 -8.05 20.20
#